data_ad3661cd491902914345325903371505
#
_entry.id   ad3661cd491902914345325903371505
#
_cell.length_a   1.000
_cell.length_b   1.000
_cell.length_c   1.000
_cell.angle_alpha   90.00
_cell.angle_beta   90.00
_cell.angle_gamma   90.00
#
_symmetry.space_group_name_H-M   'P 1'
#
loop_
_entity.id
_entity.type
_entity.pdbx_description
1 polymer ?
#
loop_
_entity_poly.entity_id
_entity_poly.type
_entity_poly.pdbx_seq_one_letter_code
_entity_poly.pdbx_strand_id
1 'polypeptide(L)'
;MRQNENIGPGEFFPVVGVGPHGKPWPTDDHYDPELLENGDRRNVLDNYRYWKLEAIVADLDSRRNPLQIAIENWQHDLNIGSIVRTANAFNVAAVHIVGKRDWNRRGAMVTDRYLKVIHHATVSEFLSHCESEGLPIIGIDNVPGSLPLEGKALPESCVLFFGQEGSGMSDEAMAACSLIYDIGQYGSTRSMNASAAGAIAMYAWGLQHLPTRN
;
A
#
# COMPACT_ATOMS: atom_id res chain seq x y z
N MET A 1 31.20 -0.82 12.24
CA MET A 1 31.54 0.51 12.80
C MET A 1 31.57 1.50 11.65
N ARG A 2 30.53 2.32 11.46
CA ARG A 2 30.53 3.40 10.46
C ARG A 2 31.18 4.62 11.10
N GLN A 3 32.19 5.17 10.44
CA GLN A 3 32.87 6.37 10.86
C GLN A 3 31.90 7.56 10.78
N ASN A 4 31.70 8.25 11.92
CA ASN A 4 31.03 9.55 11.98
C ASN A 4 31.95 10.59 11.36
N GLU A 5 31.68 11.01 10.13
CA GLU A 5 32.25 12.23 9.57
C GLU A 5 31.51 13.44 10.14
N ASN A 6 32.27 14.43 10.60
CA ASN A 6 31.83 15.67 11.21
C ASN A 6 30.84 16.42 10.34
N ILE A 7 29.56 16.48 10.78
CA ILE A 7 28.53 17.34 10.19
C ILE A 7 28.57 18.67 10.96
N GLY A 8 28.84 19.77 10.25
CA GLY A 8 28.83 21.12 10.80
C GLY A 8 27.42 21.53 11.25
N PRO A 9 27.30 22.53 12.16
CA PRO A 9 26.01 22.98 12.64
C PRO A 9 25.26 23.75 11.55
N GLY A 10 24.25 23.12 10.91
CA GLY A 10 23.36 23.78 9.95
C GLY A 10 22.68 22.91 8.88
N GLU A 11 23.12 21.70 8.62
CA GLU A 11 22.56 20.86 7.54
C GLU A 11 22.17 19.48 8.06
N PHE A 12 21.04 19.40 8.77
CA PHE A 12 20.41 18.14 9.14
C PHE A 12 19.24 17.82 8.19
N PHE A 13 19.53 17.68 6.89
CA PHE A 13 18.65 16.94 6.00
C PHE A 13 19.36 15.64 5.63
N PRO A 14 18.83 14.46 6.03
CA PRO A 14 19.41 13.23 5.56
C PRO A 14 19.37 13.25 4.03
N VAL A 15 20.52 13.06 3.39
CA VAL A 15 20.59 12.90 1.93
C VAL A 15 19.76 11.68 1.59
N VAL A 16 18.55 11.90 1.04
CA VAL A 16 17.68 10.81 0.62
C VAL A 16 18.31 10.16 -0.62
N GLY A 17 18.55 8.84 -0.52
CA GLY A 17 19.11 8.09 -1.63
C GLY A 17 20.62 7.90 -1.57
N VAL A 18 21.22 7.60 -2.71
CA VAL A 18 22.65 7.33 -2.89
C VAL A 18 23.21 8.17 -4.03
N GLY A 19 24.49 8.53 -3.95
CA GLY A 19 25.21 9.24 -5.01
C GLY A 19 25.51 8.36 -6.24
N PRO A 20 26.27 8.87 -7.22
CA PRO A 20 26.74 8.11 -8.37
C PRO A 20 27.46 6.82 -7.98
N HIS A 21 27.26 5.76 -8.75
CA HIS A 21 27.94 4.49 -8.52
C HIS A 21 29.41 4.56 -8.93
N GLY A 22 30.30 4.03 -8.09
CA GLY A 22 31.73 3.90 -8.43
C GLY A 22 31.95 3.02 -9.66
N LYS A 23 33.00 3.34 -10.46
CA LYS A 23 33.40 2.48 -11.58
C LYS A 23 34.31 1.35 -11.12
N PRO A 24 34.30 0.16 -11.77
CA PRO A 24 33.47 -0.20 -12.93
C PRO A 24 31.99 -0.37 -12.55
N TRP A 25 31.09 -0.02 -13.46
CA TRP A 25 29.65 -0.21 -13.25
C TRP A 25 29.26 -1.69 -13.39
N PRO A 26 28.21 -2.14 -12.67
CA PRO A 26 27.62 -3.45 -12.91
C PRO A 26 27.07 -3.53 -14.35
N THR A 27 27.11 -4.73 -14.94
CA THR A 27 26.77 -4.96 -16.35
C THR A 27 25.42 -5.64 -16.55
N ASP A 28 24.74 -6.00 -15.46
CA ASP A 28 23.44 -6.69 -15.53
C ASP A 28 22.37 -5.75 -16.11
N ASP A 29 21.47 -6.32 -16.91
CA ASP A 29 20.45 -5.58 -17.65
C ASP A 29 19.42 -4.85 -16.78
N HIS A 30 19.30 -5.23 -15.51
CA HIS A 30 18.36 -4.57 -14.59
C HIS A 30 18.83 -3.21 -14.08
N TYR A 31 20.09 -2.84 -14.25
CA TYR A 31 20.61 -1.54 -13.86
C TYR A 31 20.28 -0.45 -14.87
N ASP A 32 20.00 0.75 -14.34
CA ASP A 32 19.73 1.95 -15.11
C ASP A 32 21.03 2.79 -15.23
N PRO A 33 21.57 2.96 -16.44
CA PRO A 33 22.81 3.72 -16.63
C PRO A 33 22.72 5.18 -16.15
N GLU A 34 21.54 5.80 -16.27
CA GLU A 34 21.33 7.19 -15.81
C GLU A 34 21.41 7.28 -14.29
N LEU A 35 20.83 6.30 -13.58
CA LEU A 35 20.90 6.24 -12.13
C LEU A 35 22.31 5.88 -11.65
N LEU A 36 23.05 5.03 -12.36
CA LEU A 36 24.44 4.73 -12.05
C LEU A 36 25.31 5.97 -12.19
N GLU A 37 25.07 6.80 -13.20
CA GLU A 37 25.85 8.02 -13.44
C GLU A 37 25.49 9.16 -12.48
N ASN A 38 24.20 9.37 -12.19
CA ASN A 38 23.71 10.56 -11.49
C ASN A 38 23.30 10.31 -10.03
N GLY A 39 23.28 9.02 -9.60
CA GLY A 39 22.78 8.62 -8.29
C GLY A 39 21.30 8.29 -8.28
N ASP A 40 20.85 7.64 -7.22
CA ASP A 40 19.45 7.20 -7.05
C ASP A 40 18.82 7.82 -5.79
N ARG A 41 17.93 8.77 -5.98
CA ARG A 41 17.20 9.47 -4.91
C ARG A 41 15.81 8.90 -4.63
N ARG A 42 15.43 7.77 -5.28
CA ARG A 42 14.14 7.15 -5.06
C ARG A 42 14.05 6.55 -3.65
N ASN A 43 12.83 6.49 -3.12
CA ASN A 43 12.55 5.79 -1.85
C ASN A 43 12.38 4.29 -2.11
N VAL A 44 13.47 3.61 -2.39
CA VAL A 44 13.53 2.15 -2.62
C VAL A 44 14.46 1.48 -1.61
N LEU A 45 14.28 0.17 -1.40
CA LEU A 45 15.21 -0.63 -0.61
C LEU A 45 16.62 -0.61 -1.22
N ASP A 46 17.64 -0.82 -0.42
CA ASP A 46 19.04 -0.72 -0.87
C ASP A 46 19.40 -1.74 -1.97
N ASN A 47 18.78 -2.92 -1.98
CA ASN A 47 18.96 -3.91 -3.04
C ASN A 47 18.39 -3.50 -4.40
N TYR A 48 17.49 -2.50 -4.43
CA TYR A 48 16.93 -1.94 -5.67
C TYR A 48 17.62 -0.66 -6.13
N ARG A 49 18.68 -0.24 -5.44
CA ARG A 49 19.43 0.95 -5.85
C ARG A 49 19.96 0.78 -7.26
N TYR A 50 19.78 1.81 -8.06
CA TYR A 50 20.14 1.92 -9.47
C TYR A 50 19.39 0.95 -10.42
N TRP A 51 18.39 0.18 -9.96
CA TRP A 51 17.61 -0.68 -10.84
C TRP A 51 16.64 0.12 -11.70
N LYS A 52 16.40 -0.35 -12.92
CA LYS A 52 15.29 0.12 -13.75
C LYS A 52 13.95 -0.11 -13.04
N LEU A 53 12.97 0.78 -13.29
CA LEU A 53 11.64 0.65 -12.70
C LEU A 53 10.98 -0.69 -13.02
N GLU A 54 11.02 -1.07 -14.31
CA GLU A 54 10.46 -2.33 -14.79
C GLU A 54 11.11 -3.57 -14.16
N ALA A 55 12.40 -3.52 -13.88
CA ALA A 55 13.11 -4.60 -13.21
C ALA A 55 12.66 -4.75 -11.75
N ILE A 56 12.46 -3.63 -11.04
CA ILE A 56 11.90 -3.64 -9.68
C ILE A 56 10.46 -4.21 -9.69
N VAL A 57 9.63 -3.77 -10.64
CA VAL A 57 8.25 -4.26 -10.76
C VAL A 57 8.23 -5.76 -11.03
N ALA A 58 9.07 -6.25 -11.95
CA ALA A 58 9.15 -7.68 -12.27
C ALA A 58 9.58 -8.53 -11.06
N ASP A 59 10.55 -8.07 -10.28
CA ASP A 59 10.96 -8.75 -9.05
C ASP A 59 9.83 -8.76 -8.00
N LEU A 60 9.17 -7.63 -7.79
CA LEU A 60 8.04 -7.54 -6.87
C LEU A 60 6.89 -8.44 -7.32
N ASP A 61 6.57 -8.47 -8.62
CA ASP A 61 5.48 -9.29 -9.19
C ASP A 61 5.72 -10.78 -8.98
N SER A 62 6.99 -11.23 -8.98
CA SER A 62 7.35 -12.65 -8.76
C SER A 62 7.05 -13.14 -7.33
N ARG A 63 6.81 -12.23 -6.39
CA ARG A 63 6.67 -12.53 -4.95
C ARG A 63 5.62 -11.69 -4.24
N ARG A 64 4.58 -11.23 -4.97
CA ARG A 64 3.48 -10.49 -4.32
C ARG A 64 2.73 -11.36 -3.35
N ASN A 65 2.35 -10.74 -2.24
CA ASN A 65 1.43 -11.35 -1.29
C ASN A 65 0.01 -11.38 -1.87
N PRO A 66 -0.80 -12.41 -1.59
CA PRO A 66 -2.13 -12.56 -2.19
C PRO A 66 -3.17 -11.57 -1.66
N LEU A 67 -2.84 -10.78 -0.64
CA LEU A 67 -3.68 -9.70 -0.16
C LEU A 67 -3.93 -8.66 -1.25
N GLN A 68 -5.16 -8.19 -1.37
CA GLN A 68 -5.53 -7.05 -2.20
C GLN A 68 -6.22 -5.98 -1.36
N ILE A 69 -6.16 -4.74 -1.82
CA ILE A 69 -6.74 -3.59 -1.12
C ILE A 69 -7.74 -2.91 -2.05
N ALA A 70 -8.91 -2.56 -1.56
CA ALA A 70 -9.87 -1.75 -2.30
C ALA A 70 -10.23 -0.49 -1.51
N ILE A 71 -10.43 0.62 -2.21
CA ILE A 71 -10.75 1.91 -1.61
C ILE A 71 -11.81 2.60 -2.46
N GLU A 72 -12.90 3.06 -1.83
CA GLU A 72 -13.87 3.92 -2.50
C GLU A 72 -13.30 5.32 -2.72
N ASN A 73 -13.54 5.89 -3.88
CA ASN A 73 -13.07 7.22 -4.29
C ASN A 73 -14.18 8.04 -4.94
N TRP A 74 -15.15 8.49 -4.17
CA TRP A 74 -16.22 9.37 -4.66
C TRP A 74 -15.94 10.87 -4.45
N GLN A 75 -15.05 11.21 -3.48
CA GLN A 75 -14.80 12.59 -3.04
C GLN A 75 -13.34 13.05 -3.12
N HIS A 76 -12.45 12.34 -3.86
CA HIS A 76 -11.00 12.63 -3.93
C HIS A 76 -10.28 12.60 -2.57
N ASP A 77 -10.45 11.51 -1.85
CA ASP A 77 -9.86 11.32 -0.53
C ASP A 77 -8.33 11.41 -0.54
N LEU A 78 -7.78 12.21 0.39
CA LEU A 78 -6.34 12.37 0.59
C LEU A 78 -5.68 11.09 1.13
N ASN A 79 -6.45 10.22 1.80
CA ASN A 79 -5.94 9.00 2.42
C ASN A 79 -5.58 7.91 1.42
N ILE A 80 -6.15 7.94 0.21
CA ILE A 80 -5.90 6.94 -0.83
C ILE A 80 -4.39 6.81 -1.09
N GLY A 81 -3.70 7.93 -1.28
CA GLY A 81 -2.25 7.92 -1.50
C GLY A 81 -1.46 7.27 -0.35
N SER A 82 -1.85 7.52 0.89
CA SER A 82 -1.21 6.91 2.06
C SER A 82 -1.49 5.41 2.17
N ILE A 83 -2.71 4.98 1.84
CA ILE A 83 -3.09 3.56 1.79
C ILE A 83 -2.29 2.84 0.69
N VAL A 84 -2.20 3.42 -0.51
CA VAL A 84 -1.39 2.90 -1.63
C VAL A 84 0.07 2.73 -1.23
N ARG A 85 0.65 3.72 -0.53
CA ARG A 85 2.02 3.63 -0.02
C ARG A 85 2.18 2.49 0.98
N THR A 86 1.23 2.32 1.89
CA THR A 86 1.23 1.21 2.85
C THR A 86 1.08 -0.13 2.13
N ALA A 87 0.18 -0.24 1.16
CA ALA A 87 -0.01 -1.43 0.33
C ALA A 87 1.28 -1.84 -0.40
N ASN A 88 2.05 -0.86 -0.91
CA ASN A 88 3.37 -1.12 -1.47
C ASN A 88 4.35 -1.69 -0.44
N ALA A 89 4.33 -1.19 0.80
CA ALA A 89 5.21 -1.70 1.86
C ALA A 89 4.90 -3.16 2.24
N PHE A 90 3.63 -3.58 2.08
CA PHE A 90 3.21 -4.97 2.28
C PHE A 90 3.30 -5.82 1.01
N ASN A 91 3.76 -5.28 -0.12
CA ASN A 91 3.85 -5.94 -1.43
C ASN A 91 2.56 -6.69 -1.79
N VAL A 92 1.41 -6.03 -1.66
CA VAL A 92 0.09 -6.61 -1.97
C VAL A 92 -0.05 -6.93 -3.47
N ALA A 93 -0.92 -7.87 -3.85
CA ALA A 93 -1.12 -8.26 -5.23
C ALA A 93 -1.69 -7.13 -6.10
N ALA A 94 -2.65 -6.36 -5.58
CA ALA A 94 -3.24 -5.24 -6.29
C ALA A 94 -3.87 -4.22 -5.32
N VAL A 95 -4.08 -3.00 -5.84
CA VAL A 95 -4.91 -1.97 -5.21
C VAL A 95 -6.02 -1.59 -6.17
N HIS A 96 -7.27 -1.63 -5.72
CA HIS A 96 -8.46 -1.29 -6.47
C HIS A 96 -8.96 0.09 -6.04
N ILE A 97 -9.12 0.98 -7.01
CA ILE A 97 -9.77 2.29 -6.82
C ILE A 97 -11.18 2.18 -7.37
N VAL A 98 -12.18 2.26 -6.49
CA VAL A 98 -13.59 2.10 -6.84
C VAL A 98 -14.27 3.46 -6.86
N GLY A 99 -14.82 3.86 -7.99
CA GLY A 99 -15.46 5.16 -8.22
C GLY A 99 -14.68 6.05 -9.18
N LYS A 100 -14.35 7.28 -8.78
CA LYS A 100 -13.60 8.21 -9.65
C LYS A 100 -12.20 7.68 -9.95
N ARG A 101 -11.79 7.81 -11.23
CA ARG A 101 -10.46 7.34 -11.68
C ARG A 101 -9.33 8.17 -11.08
N ASP A 102 -9.53 9.47 -10.99
CA ASP A 102 -8.49 10.39 -10.50
C ASP A 102 -8.52 10.45 -8.96
N TRP A 103 -7.38 10.25 -8.37
CA TRP A 103 -7.18 10.30 -6.91
C TRP A 103 -5.90 11.07 -6.56
N ASN A 104 -5.79 11.53 -5.32
CA ASN A 104 -4.65 12.28 -4.86
C ASN A 104 -3.42 11.39 -4.65
N ARG A 105 -2.43 11.48 -5.56
CA ARG A 105 -1.21 10.66 -5.51
C ARG A 105 -0.12 11.20 -4.58
N ARG A 106 -0.30 12.39 -3.99
CA ARG A 106 0.75 12.99 -3.13
C ARG A 106 1.13 12.07 -1.97
N GLY A 107 0.16 11.47 -1.29
CA GLY A 107 0.39 10.54 -0.18
C GLY A 107 1.13 9.26 -0.59
N ALA A 108 1.02 8.84 -1.84
CA ALA A 108 1.69 7.66 -2.36
C ALA A 108 3.20 7.84 -2.49
N MET A 109 3.70 9.10 -2.53
CA MET A 109 5.14 9.37 -2.67
C MET A 109 5.78 8.57 -3.81
N VAL A 110 5.08 8.48 -4.95
CA VAL A 110 5.51 7.78 -6.17
C VAL A 110 5.54 6.24 -6.05
N THR A 111 5.10 5.65 -4.94
CA THR A 111 5.12 4.18 -4.75
C THR A 111 4.05 3.45 -5.56
N ASP A 112 3.04 4.16 -6.05
CA ASP A 112 2.03 3.65 -6.97
C ASP A 112 2.62 3.07 -8.27
N ARG A 113 3.83 3.48 -8.67
CA ARG A 113 4.57 2.94 -9.82
C ARG A 113 5.03 1.49 -9.64
N TYR A 114 5.14 1.04 -8.41
CA TYR A 114 5.58 -0.33 -8.07
C TYR A 114 4.42 -1.29 -7.83
N LEU A 115 3.16 -0.82 -7.95
CA LEU A 115 1.95 -1.57 -7.65
C LEU A 115 1.07 -1.74 -8.89
N LYS A 116 0.31 -2.82 -8.91
CA LYS A 116 -0.81 -2.99 -9.83
C LYS A 116 -2.00 -2.22 -9.28
N VAL A 117 -2.28 -1.03 -9.83
CA VAL A 117 -3.45 -0.22 -9.47
C VAL A 117 -4.54 -0.40 -10.53
N ILE A 118 -5.69 -0.91 -10.12
CA ILE A 118 -6.83 -1.23 -10.98
C ILE A 118 -7.97 -0.27 -10.66
N HIS A 119 -8.59 0.31 -11.68
CA HIS A 119 -9.74 1.18 -11.53
C HIS A 119 -11.03 0.45 -11.90
N HIS A 120 -12.05 0.61 -11.06
CA HIS A 120 -13.43 0.17 -11.29
C HIS A 120 -14.33 1.40 -11.19
N ALA A 121 -15.18 1.63 -12.20
CA ALA A 121 -16.05 2.80 -12.21
C ALA A 121 -17.20 2.68 -11.19
N THR A 122 -17.57 1.45 -10.83
CA THR A 122 -18.65 1.17 -9.87
C THR A 122 -18.27 0.04 -8.90
N VAL A 123 -19.01 -0.06 -7.79
CA VAL A 123 -18.88 -1.19 -6.85
C VAL A 123 -19.26 -2.50 -7.56
N SER A 124 -20.25 -2.48 -8.44
CA SER A 124 -20.68 -3.66 -9.21
C SER A 124 -19.58 -4.21 -10.12
N GLU A 125 -18.82 -3.33 -10.81
CA GLU A 125 -17.65 -3.76 -11.61
C GLU A 125 -16.56 -4.39 -10.71
N PHE A 126 -16.30 -3.80 -9.56
CA PHE A 126 -15.35 -4.33 -8.60
C PHE A 126 -15.81 -5.69 -8.05
N LEU A 127 -17.09 -5.83 -7.70
CA LEU A 127 -17.67 -7.09 -7.21
C LEU A 127 -17.53 -8.20 -8.26
N SER A 128 -17.90 -7.91 -9.53
CA SER A 128 -17.76 -8.87 -10.62
C SER A 128 -16.30 -9.32 -10.82
N HIS A 129 -15.35 -8.41 -10.65
CA HIS A 129 -13.92 -8.76 -10.67
C HIS A 129 -13.55 -9.70 -9.52
N CYS A 130 -13.95 -9.39 -8.29
CA CYS A 130 -13.67 -10.23 -7.12
C CYS A 130 -14.29 -11.63 -7.25
N GLU A 131 -15.53 -11.71 -7.76
CA GLU A 131 -16.21 -12.98 -8.00
C GLU A 131 -15.46 -13.83 -9.04
N SER A 132 -14.99 -13.22 -10.13
CA SER A 132 -14.22 -13.92 -11.18
C SER A 132 -12.90 -14.48 -10.68
N GLU A 133 -12.29 -13.82 -9.69
CA GLU A 133 -11.01 -14.23 -9.08
C GLU A 133 -11.20 -15.07 -7.80
N GLY A 134 -12.45 -15.29 -7.37
CA GLY A 134 -12.76 -16.04 -6.15
C GLY A 134 -12.27 -15.34 -4.86
N LEU A 135 -12.24 -14.02 -4.84
CA LEU A 135 -11.71 -13.22 -3.73
C LEU A 135 -12.81 -12.82 -2.75
N PRO A 136 -12.77 -13.26 -1.49
CA PRO A 136 -13.67 -12.73 -0.46
C PRO A 136 -13.35 -11.27 -0.17
N ILE A 137 -14.39 -10.45 -0.04
CA ILE A 137 -14.30 -9.03 0.29
C ILE A 137 -14.57 -8.87 1.78
N ILE A 138 -13.61 -8.28 2.48
CA ILE A 138 -13.66 -7.98 3.92
C ILE A 138 -13.69 -6.47 4.09
N GLY A 139 -14.82 -5.93 4.55
CA GLY A 139 -14.92 -4.49 4.86
C GLY A 139 -14.16 -4.14 6.12
N ILE A 140 -13.55 -2.97 6.15
CA ILE A 140 -12.93 -2.40 7.35
C ILE A 140 -13.59 -1.05 7.60
N ASP A 141 -14.57 -1.04 8.49
CA ASP A 141 -15.32 0.16 8.84
C ASP A 141 -16.02 0.00 10.20
N ASN A 142 -16.24 1.10 10.91
CA ASN A 142 -16.95 1.14 12.19
C ASN A 142 -18.43 1.42 11.96
N VAL A 143 -19.17 0.42 11.52
CA VAL A 143 -20.60 0.49 11.23
C VAL A 143 -21.40 -0.41 12.16
N PRO A 144 -22.71 -0.16 12.37
CA PRO A 144 -23.56 -1.06 13.14
C PRO A 144 -23.51 -2.50 12.61
N GLY A 145 -23.17 -3.45 13.48
CA GLY A 145 -23.05 -4.88 13.11
C GLY A 145 -21.67 -5.31 12.65
N SER A 146 -20.68 -4.42 12.58
CA SER A 146 -19.28 -4.81 12.42
C SER A 146 -18.80 -5.68 13.59
N LEU A 147 -17.81 -6.51 13.33
CA LEU A 147 -17.18 -7.39 14.33
C LEU A 147 -15.78 -6.87 14.67
N PRO A 148 -15.29 -7.03 15.92
CA PRO A 148 -13.93 -6.60 16.24
C PRO A 148 -12.91 -7.37 15.42
N LEU A 149 -11.95 -6.64 14.81
CA LEU A 149 -10.85 -7.22 14.03
C LEU A 149 -9.86 -7.99 14.91
N GLU A 150 -9.75 -7.60 16.19
CA GLU A 150 -8.80 -8.15 17.14
C GLU A 150 -9.00 -9.65 17.32
N GLY A 151 -7.92 -10.41 17.07
CA GLY A 151 -7.91 -11.85 17.23
C GLY A 151 -8.72 -12.63 16.18
N LYS A 152 -9.18 -11.98 15.11
CA LYS A 152 -9.88 -12.67 14.02
C LYS A 152 -8.91 -13.20 12.98
N ALA A 153 -9.21 -14.40 12.48
CA ALA A 153 -8.51 -14.94 11.32
C ALA A 153 -8.99 -14.23 10.04
N LEU A 154 -8.05 -13.69 9.29
CA LEU A 154 -8.29 -13.14 7.95
C LEU A 154 -7.90 -14.18 6.90
N PRO A 155 -8.65 -14.34 5.80
CA PRO A 155 -8.24 -15.20 4.70
C PRO A 155 -6.89 -14.75 4.14
N GLU A 156 -6.03 -15.71 3.74
CA GLU A 156 -4.73 -15.40 3.13
C GLU A 156 -4.92 -14.63 1.83
N SER A 157 -5.81 -15.11 0.97
CA SER A 157 -6.21 -14.39 -0.26
C SER A 157 -7.56 -13.72 -0.02
N CYS A 158 -7.57 -12.39 0.06
CA CYS A 158 -8.77 -11.60 0.26
C CYS A 158 -8.55 -10.15 -0.20
N VAL A 159 -9.65 -9.41 -0.30
CA VAL A 159 -9.62 -7.96 -0.46
C VAL A 159 -10.03 -7.29 0.84
N LEU A 160 -9.18 -6.42 1.39
CA LEU A 160 -9.58 -5.50 2.46
C LEU A 160 -10.15 -4.24 1.80
N PHE A 161 -11.43 -3.97 2.05
CA PHE A 161 -12.15 -2.87 1.43
C PHE A 161 -12.39 -1.73 2.41
N PHE A 162 -12.01 -0.52 2.04
CA PHE A 162 -12.08 0.68 2.84
C PHE A 162 -13.06 1.68 2.23
N GLY A 163 -13.88 2.30 3.07
CA GLY A 163 -14.70 3.44 2.69
C GLY A 163 -13.90 4.74 2.58
N GLN A 164 -14.61 5.83 2.29
CA GLN A 164 -14.07 7.18 2.23
C GLN A 164 -13.95 7.79 3.63
N GLU A 165 -13.08 8.80 3.76
CA GLU A 165 -13.08 9.63 4.95
C GLU A 165 -14.40 10.42 5.05
N GLY A 166 -15.00 10.41 6.22
CA GLY A 166 -16.23 11.12 6.55
C GLY A 166 -17.50 10.32 6.34
N SER A 167 -17.77 9.79 5.14
CA SER A 167 -18.98 8.99 4.86
C SER A 167 -18.84 7.51 5.17
N GLY A 168 -17.59 7.00 5.29
CA GLY A 168 -17.34 5.57 5.41
C GLY A 168 -17.62 4.81 4.11
N MET A 169 -17.96 3.53 4.23
CA MET A 169 -18.35 2.68 3.10
C MET A 169 -19.76 3.01 2.65
N SER A 170 -20.00 2.99 1.33
CA SER A 170 -21.35 3.07 0.78
C SER A 170 -22.17 1.82 1.10
N ASP A 171 -23.51 1.94 1.06
CA ASP A 171 -24.42 0.80 1.28
C ASP A 171 -24.14 -0.33 0.29
N GLU A 172 -23.82 0.02 -0.97
CA GLU A 172 -23.47 -0.95 -2.01
C GLU A 172 -22.15 -1.68 -1.68
N ALA A 173 -21.15 -0.95 -1.20
CA ALA A 173 -19.89 -1.52 -0.77
C ALA A 173 -20.05 -2.42 0.47
N MET A 174 -20.85 -2.01 1.45
CA MET A 174 -21.16 -2.84 2.61
C MET A 174 -21.88 -4.14 2.22
N ALA A 175 -22.84 -4.06 1.31
CA ALA A 175 -23.56 -5.23 0.82
C ALA A 175 -22.68 -6.21 0.02
N ALA A 176 -21.59 -5.73 -0.59
CA ALA A 176 -20.60 -6.56 -1.30
C ALA A 176 -19.66 -7.31 -0.35
N CYS A 177 -19.54 -6.88 0.92
CA CYS A 177 -18.64 -7.50 1.88
C CYS A 177 -19.24 -8.79 2.43
N SER A 178 -18.42 -9.86 2.51
CA SER A 178 -18.78 -11.10 3.21
C SER A 178 -18.80 -10.91 4.73
N LEU A 179 -17.92 -10.04 5.24
CA LEU A 179 -17.83 -9.62 6.64
C LEU A 179 -17.32 -8.18 6.69
N ILE A 180 -17.70 -7.47 7.75
CA ILE A 180 -17.16 -6.15 8.07
C ILE A 180 -16.54 -6.21 9.45
N TYR A 181 -15.28 -5.80 9.56
CA TYR A 181 -14.57 -5.68 10.82
C TYR A 181 -14.35 -4.22 11.19
N ASP A 182 -14.42 -3.93 12.47
CA ASP A 182 -13.98 -2.65 13.04
C ASP A 182 -12.69 -2.82 13.83
N ILE A 183 -12.00 -1.70 14.04
CA ILE A 183 -10.80 -1.62 14.88
C ILE A 183 -11.21 -0.97 16.19
N GLY A 184 -10.98 -1.63 17.32
CA GLY A 184 -11.35 -1.16 18.65
C GLY A 184 -10.80 0.25 18.92
N GLN A 185 -11.68 1.15 19.36
CA GLN A 185 -11.35 2.53 19.68
C GLN A 185 -11.73 2.81 21.14
N TYR A 186 -10.72 3.16 21.95
CA TYR A 186 -10.86 3.30 23.40
C TYR A 186 -10.77 4.77 23.87
N GLY A 187 -10.71 5.70 22.93
CA GLY A 187 -10.63 7.12 23.17
C GLY A 187 -11.98 7.84 23.03
N SER A 188 -11.94 9.15 22.79
CA SER A 188 -13.14 10.02 22.67
C SER A 188 -13.68 10.13 21.24
N THR A 189 -12.95 9.66 20.24
CA THR A 189 -13.32 9.80 18.83
C THR A 189 -14.15 8.60 18.37
N ARG A 190 -15.06 8.83 17.42
CA ARG A 190 -15.90 7.77 16.83
C ARG A 190 -15.17 7.00 15.73
N SER A 191 -14.19 7.63 15.08
CA SER A 191 -13.47 7.04 13.97
C SER A 191 -12.01 7.48 13.99
N MET A 192 -11.14 6.62 13.51
CA MET A 192 -9.75 6.94 13.21
C MET A 192 -9.61 7.32 11.74
N ASN A 193 -8.47 7.93 11.38
CA ASN A 193 -8.14 8.23 10.00
C ASN A 193 -8.10 6.96 9.14
N ALA A 194 -8.70 6.99 7.94
CA ALA A 194 -8.82 5.83 7.06
C ALA A 194 -7.46 5.21 6.67
N SER A 195 -6.41 6.02 6.49
CA SER A 195 -5.07 5.47 6.20
C SER A 195 -4.43 4.79 7.40
N ALA A 196 -4.73 5.23 8.61
CA ALA A 196 -4.30 4.54 9.83
C ALA A 196 -5.04 3.21 9.99
N ALA A 197 -6.35 3.18 9.78
CA ALA A 197 -7.14 1.95 9.76
C ALA A 197 -6.60 0.96 8.71
N GLY A 198 -6.27 1.46 7.51
CA GLY A 198 -5.67 0.66 6.45
C GLY A 198 -4.34 0.04 6.86
N ALA A 199 -3.46 0.81 7.52
CA ALA A 199 -2.18 0.30 8.00
C ALA A 199 -2.36 -0.79 9.09
N ILE A 200 -3.29 -0.58 10.02
CA ILE A 200 -3.58 -1.53 11.10
C ILE A 200 -4.15 -2.85 10.51
N ALA A 201 -5.12 -2.75 9.60
CA ALA A 201 -5.74 -3.92 9.00
C ALA A 201 -4.74 -4.73 8.14
N MET A 202 -3.91 -4.07 7.33
CA MET A 202 -2.83 -4.72 6.58
C MET A 202 -1.79 -5.36 7.52
N TYR A 203 -1.46 -4.72 8.63
CA TYR A 203 -0.55 -5.28 9.63
C TYR A 203 -1.16 -6.48 10.34
N ALA A 204 -2.46 -6.43 10.70
CA ALA A 204 -3.16 -7.56 11.30
C ALA A 204 -3.18 -8.79 10.37
N TRP A 205 -3.39 -8.59 9.06
CA TRP A 205 -3.24 -9.62 8.06
C TRP A 205 -1.78 -10.11 7.98
N GLY A 206 -0.82 -9.19 7.96
CA GLY A 206 0.61 -9.51 7.87
C GLY A 206 1.12 -10.34 9.04
N LEU A 207 0.62 -10.13 10.26
CA LEU A 207 0.96 -10.95 11.44
C LEU A 207 0.56 -12.41 11.27
N GLN A 208 -0.45 -12.71 10.45
CA GLN A 208 -0.98 -14.05 10.25
C GLN A 208 -0.30 -14.77 9.08
N HIS A 209 0.13 -14.05 8.05
CA HIS A 209 0.48 -14.64 6.75
C HIS A 209 1.91 -14.32 6.29
N LEU A 210 2.55 -13.29 6.86
CA LEU A 210 3.92 -12.96 6.48
C LEU A 210 4.94 -13.65 7.41
N PRO A 211 6.12 -14.00 6.86
CA PRO A 211 7.17 -14.59 7.68
C PRO A 211 7.64 -13.62 8.77
N THR A 212 7.87 -14.15 9.96
CA THR A 212 8.46 -13.39 11.06
C THR A 212 9.86 -12.91 10.65
N ARG A 213 10.11 -11.62 10.80
CA ARG A 213 11.46 -11.07 10.58
C ARG A 213 12.31 -11.39 11.80
N ASN A 214 13.40 -12.07 11.59
CA ASN A 214 14.46 -12.30 12.61
C ASN A 214 15.33 -11.06 12.76
#